data_acfc45965f1cb91722746979a894fadb
#
_entry.id   acfc45965f1cb91722746979a894fadb
#
_cell.length_a   1.000
_cell.length_b   1.000
_cell.length_c   1.000
_cell.angle_alpha   90.00
_cell.angle_beta   90.00
_cell.angle_gamma   90.00
#
_symmetry.space_group_name_H-M   'P 1'
#
loop_
_entity.id
_entity.type
_entity.pdbx_description
1 polymer ?
#
loop_
_entity_poly.entity_id
_entity_poly.type
_entity_poly.pdbx_seq_one_letter_code
_entity_poly.pdbx_strand_id
1 'polypeptide(L)'
;MFQKKQIIYSETQGVCIVDNIVQLPATKGETLPYYVLRSVFDTSKVSYIPVNNHQVVLREIFTEDEARELKKNPELEKNEILKAAVDYVLQQKGN
;
A
#
# COMPACT_ATOMS: atom_id res chain seq x y z
N MET A 1 -1.86 10.86 7.29
CA MET A 1 -1.27 9.69 7.95
C MET A 1 -2.25 8.53 7.91
N PHE A 2 -1.79 7.35 7.51
CA PHE A 2 -2.65 6.17 7.46
C PHE A 2 -2.85 5.59 8.86
N GLN A 3 -3.95 4.86 9.02
CA GLN A 3 -4.30 4.30 10.32
C GLN A 3 -4.05 2.80 10.35
N LYS A 4 -3.86 2.27 11.55
CA LYS A 4 -3.74 0.83 11.76
C LYS A 4 -4.96 0.12 11.19
N LYS A 5 -4.75 -1.00 10.50
CA LYS A 5 -5.76 -1.81 9.82
C LYS A 5 -6.28 -1.23 8.50
N GLN A 6 -5.82 -0.06 8.10
CA GLN A 6 -6.21 0.54 6.83
C GLN A 6 -5.56 -0.21 5.66
N ILE A 7 -6.31 -0.38 4.59
CA ILE A 7 -5.78 -0.93 3.33
C ILE A 7 -5.29 0.23 2.48
N ILE A 8 -4.05 0.14 2.04
CA ILE A 8 -3.42 1.19 1.22
C ILE A 8 -2.73 0.57 0.00
N TYR A 9 -2.30 1.44 -0.91
CA TYR A 9 -1.53 1.03 -2.08
C TYR A 9 -0.09 1.52 -1.95
N SER A 10 0.85 0.61 -2.16
CA SER A 10 2.29 0.91 -2.23
C SER A 10 2.77 0.63 -3.65
N GLU A 11 3.56 1.56 -4.21
CA GLU A 11 4.08 1.37 -5.57
C GLU A 11 5.03 0.17 -5.68
N THR A 12 5.61 -0.29 -4.57
CA THR A 12 6.55 -1.41 -4.58
C THR A 12 5.92 -2.75 -4.20
N GLN A 13 4.92 -2.73 -3.33
CA GLN A 13 4.29 -3.95 -2.83
C GLN A 13 2.87 -4.16 -3.33
N GLY A 14 2.25 -3.13 -3.91
CA GLY A 14 0.85 -3.20 -4.29
C GLY A 14 -0.07 -2.98 -3.08
N VAL A 15 -1.13 -3.77 -3.00
CA VAL A 15 -2.11 -3.63 -1.93
C VAL A 15 -1.55 -4.17 -0.62
N CYS A 16 -1.57 -3.34 0.41
CA CYS A 16 -1.05 -3.68 1.73
C CYS A 16 -2.05 -3.29 2.80
N ILE A 17 -1.93 -3.93 3.95
CA ILE A 17 -2.62 -3.49 5.15
C ILE A 17 -1.60 -2.85 6.08
N VAL A 18 -1.98 -1.75 6.73
CA VAL A 18 -1.16 -1.17 7.79
C VAL A 18 -1.34 -2.04 9.03
N ASP A 19 -0.41 -2.98 9.21
CA ASP A 19 -0.50 -3.98 10.27
C ASP A 19 -0.27 -3.35 11.64
N ASN A 20 0.63 -2.38 11.70
CA ASN A 20 0.95 -1.68 12.94
C ASN A 20 1.69 -0.39 12.60
N ILE A 21 1.85 0.45 13.60
CA ILE A 21 2.70 1.63 13.55
C ILE A 21 3.61 1.54 14.77
N VAL A 22 4.91 1.43 14.53
CA VAL A 22 5.88 1.16 15.59
C VAL A 22 6.93 2.26 15.65
N GLN A 23 7.56 2.39 16.81
CA GLN A 23 8.68 3.32 17.00
C GLN A 23 9.96 2.51 16.88
N LEU A 24 10.81 2.89 15.94
CA LEU A 24 12.09 2.23 15.74
C LEU A 24 13.24 3.17 16.09
N PRO A 25 14.37 2.64 16.60
CA PRO A 25 15.51 3.48 16.93
C PRO A 25 16.03 4.25 15.72
N ALA A 26 16.37 5.49 15.94
CA ALA A 26 17.04 6.35 14.97
C ALA A 26 18.38 6.78 15.57
N THR A 27 19.06 7.72 14.92
CA THR A 27 20.33 8.20 15.42
C THR A 27 20.17 8.98 16.73
N LYS A 28 21.17 8.94 17.59
CA LYS A 28 21.27 9.73 18.83
C LYS A 28 20.16 9.42 19.84
N GLY A 29 19.73 8.17 19.91
CA GLY A 29 18.76 7.75 20.92
C GLY A 29 17.34 8.18 20.67
N GLU A 30 17.06 8.78 19.52
CA GLU A 30 15.71 9.14 19.12
C GLU A 30 15.01 7.94 18.51
N THR A 31 13.68 7.98 18.46
CA THR A 31 12.88 7.00 17.75
C THR A 31 12.06 7.69 16.67
N LEU A 32 11.76 6.95 15.61
CA LEU A 32 10.91 7.44 14.52
C LEU A 32 9.78 6.47 14.30
N PRO A 33 8.59 6.97 13.94
CA PRO A 33 7.46 6.08 13.64
C PRO A 33 7.60 5.45 12.27
N TYR A 34 7.28 4.17 12.19
CA TYR A 34 7.29 3.39 10.95
C TYR A 34 5.97 2.67 10.80
N TYR A 35 5.47 2.65 9.57
CA TYR A 35 4.38 1.74 9.22
C TYR A 35 4.93 0.33 9.07
N VAL A 36 4.22 -0.65 9.60
CA VAL A 36 4.47 -2.05 9.30
C VAL A 36 3.44 -2.44 8.25
N LEU A 37 3.88 -2.60 7.01
CA LEU A 37 2.99 -2.90 5.89
C LEU A 37 3.11 -4.38 5.52
N ARG A 38 1.97 -5.05 5.49
CA ARG A 38 1.91 -6.46 5.12
C ARG A 38 1.13 -6.59 3.82
N SER A 39 1.70 -7.29 2.84
CA SER A 39 1.03 -7.51 1.57
C SER A 39 -0.24 -8.34 1.77
N VAL A 40 -1.34 -7.94 1.14
CA VAL A 40 -2.58 -8.73 1.19
C VAL A 40 -2.51 -9.97 0.30
N PHE A 41 -1.59 -9.97 -0.67
CA PHE A 41 -1.42 -11.11 -1.58
C PHE A 41 -0.44 -12.15 -1.07
N ASP A 42 0.49 -11.73 -0.20
CA ASP A 42 1.49 -12.62 0.37
C ASP A 42 1.81 -12.13 1.77
N THR A 43 1.14 -12.70 2.76
CA THR A 43 1.23 -12.24 4.14
C THR A 43 2.60 -12.44 4.77
N SER A 44 3.49 -13.18 4.11
CA SER A 44 4.87 -13.30 4.57
C SER A 44 5.72 -12.09 4.20
N LYS A 45 5.24 -11.23 3.29
CA LYS A 45 5.97 -10.04 2.86
C LYS A 45 5.57 -8.85 3.72
N VAL A 46 6.51 -8.41 4.53
CA VAL A 46 6.32 -7.30 5.46
C VAL A 46 7.41 -6.26 5.19
N SER A 47 7.03 -5.00 5.15
CA SER A 47 7.96 -3.89 4.98
C SER A 47 7.78 -2.87 6.10
N TYR A 48 8.88 -2.21 6.46
CA TYR A 48 8.88 -1.11 7.42
C TYR A 48 9.18 0.18 6.66
N ILE A 49 8.22 1.09 6.61
CA ILE A 49 8.32 2.33 5.84
C ILE A 49 8.15 3.50 6.81
N PRO A 50 9.09 4.46 6.84
CA PRO A 50 8.94 5.62 7.72
C PRO A 50 7.62 6.33 7.47
N VAL A 51 6.96 6.76 8.53
CA VAL A 51 5.69 7.50 8.41
C VAL A 51 5.92 8.83 7.70
N ASN A 52 7.05 9.47 7.98
CA ASN A 52 7.41 10.76 7.39
C ASN A 52 8.58 10.59 6.43
N ASN A 53 8.57 11.40 5.35
CA ASN A 53 9.68 11.45 4.40
C ASN A 53 10.02 10.12 3.74
N HIS A 54 9.03 9.26 3.57
CA HIS A 54 9.26 8.01 2.85
C HIS A 54 9.42 8.29 1.35
N GLN A 55 10.30 7.52 0.71
CA GLN A 55 10.57 7.69 -0.71
C GLN A 55 9.67 6.83 -1.60
N VAL A 56 9.08 5.80 -1.02
CA VAL A 56 8.11 4.95 -1.71
C VAL A 56 6.77 5.66 -1.74
N VAL A 57 6.11 5.66 -2.88
CA VAL A 57 4.78 6.25 -2.99
C VAL A 57 3.77 5.36 -2.26
N LEU A 58 3.08 5.94 -1.30
CA LEU A 58 2.00 5.30 -0.55
C LEU A 58 0.76 6.17 -0.71
N ARG A 59 -0.38 5.54 -0.93
CA ARG A 59 -1.64 6.26 -1.03
C ARG A 59 -2.79 5.39 -0.57
N GLU A 60 -3.92 6.00 -0.30
CA GLU A 60 -5.14 5.25 -0.02
C GLU A 60 -5.48 4.35 -1.21
N ILE A 61 -6.08 3.20 -0.93
CA ILE A 61 -6.48 2.29 -2.00
C ILE A 61 -7.49 3.01 -2.91
N PHE A 62 -7.49 2.64 -4.19
CA PHE A 62 -8.35 3.24 -5.19
C PHE A 62 -9.82 3.03 -4.86
N THR A 63 -10.65 4.03 -5.19
CA THR A 63 -12.09 3.84 -5.21
C THR A 63 -12.47 2.94 -6.40
N GLU A 64 -13.69 2.44 -6.39
CA GLU A 64 -14.19 1.64 -7.51
C GLU A 64 -14.13 2.44 -8.82
N ASP A 65 -14.53 3.72 -8.78
CA ASP A 65 -14.50 4.58 -9.96
C ASP A 65 -13.08 4.78 -10.48
N GLU A 66 -12.14 5.04 -9.58
CA GLU A 66 -10.73 5.18 -9.97
C GLU A 66 -10.20 3.89 -10.59
N ALA A 67 -10.55 2.75 -10.02
CA ALA A 67 -10.10 1.46 -10.52
C ALA A 67 -10.65 1.19 -11.92
N ARG A 68 -11.91 1.54 -12.16
CA ARG A 68 -12.51 1.39 -13.50
C ARG A 68 -11.83 2.25 -14.53
N GLU A 69 -11.50 3.50 -14.17
CA GLU A 69 -10.78 4.39 -15.07
C GLU A 69 -9.37 3.88 -15.38
N LEU A 70 -8.68 3.39 -14.36
CA LEU A 70 -7.34 2.82 -14.57
C LEU A 70 -7.39 1.58 -15.46
N LYS A 71 -8.43 0.78 -15.34
CA LYS A 71 -8.57 -0.43 -16.16
C LYS A 71 -8.70 -0.14 -17.65
N LYS A 72 -9.17 1.05 -18.00
CA LYS A 72 -9.29 1.47 -19.42
C LYS A 72 -7.95 1.88 -20.02
N ASN A 73 -6.94 2.11 -19.19
CA ASN A 73 -5.64 2.59 -19.64
C ASN A 73 -4.80 1.40 -20.13
N PRO A 74 -4.37 1.39 -21.42
CA PRO A 74 -3.56 0.28 -21.94
C PRO A 74 -2.20 0.15 -21.25
N GLU A 75 -1.68 1.22 -20.64
CA GLU A 75 -0.43 1.15 -19.89
C GLU A 75 -0.53 0.28 -18.65
N LEU A 76 -1.74 -0.01 -18.17
CA LEU A 76 -1.95 -0.85 -17.00
C LEU A 76 -1.33 -2.23 -17.19
N GLU A 77 -1.39 -2.79 -18.40
CA GLU A 77 -0.83 -4.11 -18.67
C GLU A 77 0.68 -4.19 -18.47
N LYS A 78 1.35 -3.03 -18.49
CA LYS A 78 2.79 -2.96 -18.29
C LYS A 78 3.20 -2.82 -16.83
N ASN A 79 2.23 -2.65 -15.93
CA ASN A 79 2.50 -2.47 -14.50
C ASN A 79 1.72 -3.51 -13.70
N GLU A 80 2.36 -4.64 -13.44
CA GLU A 80 1.73 -5.77 -12.77
C GLU A 80 1.27 -5.42 -11.36
N ILE A 81 2.02 -4.59 -10.66
CA ILE A 81 1.67 -4.19 -9.29
C ILE A 81 0.39 -3.37 -9.30
N LEU A 82 0.31 -2.37 -10.18
CA LEU A 82 -0.87 -1.52 -10.30
C LEU A 82 -2.07 -2.33 -10.80
N LYS A 83 -1.86 -3.21 -11.76
CA LYS A 83 -2.92 -4.06 -12.28
C LYS A 83 -3.52 -4.94 -11.20
N ALA A 84 -2.68 -5.55 -10.38
CA ALA A 84 -3.15 -6.39 -9.28
C ALA A 84 -3.97 -5.58 -8.28
N ALA A 85 -3.56 -4.34 -8.00
CA ALA A 85 -4.29 -3.46 -7.08
C ALA A 85 -5.66 -3.08 -7.64
N VAL A 86 -5.72 -2.75 -8.94
CA VAL A 86 -6.99 -2.43 -9.60
C VAL A 86 -7.93 -3.64 -9.56
N ASP A 87 -7.42 -4.81 -9.89
CA ASP A 87 -8.23 -6.04 -9.86
C ASP A 87 -8.72 -6.35 -8.45
N TYR A 88 -7.88 -6.13 -7.44
CA TYR A 88 -8.27 -6.31 -6.04
C TYR A 88 -9.48 -5.46 -5.70
N VAL A 89 -9.44 -4.16 -6.05
CA VAL A 89 -10.54 -3.24 -5.76
C VAL A 89 -11.83 -3.67 -6.45
N LEU A 90 -11.73 -4.02 -7.73
CA LEU A 90 -12.91 -4.40 -8.51
C LEU A 90 -13.52 -5.72 -8.04
N GLN A 91 -12.70 -6.66 -7.59
CA GLN A 91 -13.18 -7.92 -7.04
C GLN A 91 -13.91 -7.72 -5.71
N GLN A 92 -13.41 -6.81 -4.86
CA GLN A 92 -14.05 -6.52 -3.59
C GLN A 92 -15.45 -5.94 -3.77
N LYS A 93 -15.67 -5.18 -4.84
CA LYS A 93 -16.95 -4.54 -5.13
C LYS A 93 -17.88 -5.38 -5.99
N GLY A 94 -17.34 -6.39 -6.66
CA GLY A 94 -18.10 -7.21 -7.61
C GLY A 94 -18.99 -8.27 -6.98
N ASN A 95 -19.00 -8.35 -5.68
CA ASN A 95 -19.78 -9.37 -4.98
C ASN A 95 -20.97 -8.75 -4.25
#